data_e10a81b434ee544dfaa1e657d9f16cc3
#
_entry.id   e10a81b434ee544dfaa1e657d9f16cc3
#
_cell.length_a   1.000
_cell.length_b   1.000
_cell.length_c   1.000
_cell.angle_alpha   90.00
_cell.angle_beta   90.00
_cell.angle_gamma   90.00
#
_symmetry.space_group_name_H-M   'P 1'
#
loop_
_entity.id
_entity.type
_entity.pdbx_description
1 polymer ?
#
loop_
_entity_poly.entity_id
_entity_poly.type
_entity_poly.pdbx_seq_one_letter_code
_entity_poly.pdbx_strand_id
1 'polypeptide(L)'
;MNLLNKISSVESLRLAWAKLEKFNKESHGLTGETIAEFELNKEDKILSISKRLQEGTYQFSPYRAVLIPKSKGKFRPLQIPEVSDRVVIKAIAIELEEHFKELLEKSRGLSFAYQKGLGVKEAVEKINEYCQNGYSYVLEADLINFFGTVDKDSLLNDVVFKRLSDTTINTLIQQALNQSIGNLDSFNVEQKKYFENIDKGIPQGNALSPLLSNIFLSPFDLRLQDKGFKLVRYADDFVIMCTSEKECEEAYIECCTVLEELNLNIHKLEEGGKTRIVNFNKHDTMDFLSVTFDGNMFYPSFANVERLKNKIRDVCNGKDKYCVSTLLIKIKNKLDGWVSAFYYTDIQRYSSEIDAFINRQLYLSLAKMGW
;
A
#
# COMPACT_ATOMS: atom_id res chain seq x y z
N MET A 1 31.23 -0.11 11.80
CA MET A 1 30.96 -0.81 10.53
C MET A 1 30.13 0.14 9.70
N ASN A 2 30.53 0.45 8.45
CA ASN A 2 29.73 1.33 7.61
C ASN A 2 28.45 0.63 7.10
N LEU A 3 27.48 1.41 6.63
CA LEU A 3 26.17 0.87 6.22
C LEU A 3 26.29 -0.10 5.04
N LEU A 4 27.19 0.14 4.09
CA LEU A 4 27.42 -0.77 2.98
C LEU A 4 27.90 -2.15 3.45
N ASN A 5 28.87 -2.18 4.36
CA ASN A 5 29.38 -3.44 4.93
C ASN A 5 28.28 -4.19 5.70
N LYS A 6 27.38 -3.47 6.36
CA LYS A 6 26.25 -4.06 7.08
C LYS A 6 25.23 -4.66 6.12
N ILE A 7 24.80 -3.92 5.10
CA ILE A 7 23.84 -4.37 4.10
C ILE A 7 24.41 -5.53 3.27
N SER A 8 25.70 -5.47 2.90
CA SER A 8 26.34 -6.51 2.09
C SER A 8 26.69 -7.77 2.87
N SER A 9 26.53 -7.81 4.20
CA SER A 9 26.79 -9.02 4.97
C SER A 9 25.78 -10.14 4.62
N VAL A 10 26.26 -11.39 4.65
CA VAL A 10 25.44 -12.56 4.38
C VAL A 10 24.25 -12.65 5.35
N GLU A 11 24.47 -12.28 6.61
CA GLU A 11 23.44 -12.26 7.66
C GLU A 11 22.34 -11.28 7.35
N SER A 12 22.68 -10.05 6.93
CA SER A 12 21.69 -9.03 6.55
C SER A 12 20.88 -9.44 5.33
N LEU A 13 21.52 -10.04 4.32
CA LEU A 13 20.84 -10.53 3.12
C LEU A 13 19.95 -11.74 3.43
N ARG A 14 20.34 -12.65 4.32
CA ARG A 14 19.48 -13.74 4.82
C ARG A 14 18.27 -13.20 5.59
N LEU A 15 18.48 -12.19 6.43
CA LEU A 15 17.39 -11.50 7.13
C LEU A 15 16.44 -10.82 6.15
N ALA A 16 16.97 -10.13 5.14
CA ALA A 16 16.17 -9.51 4.08
C ALA A 16 15.33 -10.56 3.34
N TRP A 17 15.93 -11.68 2.93
CA TRP A 17 15.20 -12.80 2.33
C TRP A 17 14.10 -13.35 3.24
N ALA A 18 14.37 -13.52 4.53
CA ALA A 18 13.38 -14.00 5.49
C ALA A 18 12.18 -13.06 5.64
N LYS A 19 12.42 -11.75 5.55
CA LYS A 19 11.39 -10.69 5.65
C LYS A 19 10.72 -10.31 4.32
N LEU A 20 11.13 -10.90 3.19
CA LEU A 20 10.42 -10.73 1.93
C LEU A 20 9.07 -11.44 1.97
N GLU A 21 8.03 -10.79 1.42
CA GLU A 21 6.74 -11.43 1.19
C GLU A 21 6.85 -12.46 0.05
N LYS A 22 6.47 -13.70 0.35
CA LYS A 22 6.61 -14.85 -0.57
C LYS A 22 5.29 -15.57 -0.82
N PHE A 23 4.16 -14.90 -0.62
CA PHE A 23 2.83 -15.50 -0.86
C PHE A 23 2.63 -15.97 -2.30
N ASN A 24 3.09 -15.17 -3.27
CA ASN A 24 3.08 -15.56 -4.67
C ASN A 24 4.46 -16.06 -5.06
N LYS A 25 4.69 -17.35 -4.94
CA LYS A 25 5.98 -17.98 -5.27
C LYS A 25 6.34 -17.92 -6.76
N GLU A 26 5.34 -17.76 -7.63
CA GLU A 26 5.52 -17.57 -9.08
C GLU A 26 5.88 -16.13 -9.46
N SER A 27 5.95 -15.21 -8.50
CA SER A 27 6.33 -13.83 -8.76
C SER A 27 7.79 -13.75 -9.21
N HIS A 28 8.01 -13.11 -10.36
CA HIS A 28 9.32 -12.97 -10.99
C HIS A 28 9.56 -11.53 -11.48
N GLY A 29 10.82 -11.18 -11.75
CA GLY A 29 11.23 -9.97 -12.44
C GLY A 29 11.22 -10.13 -13.97
N LEU A 30 12.13 -9.45 -14.66
CA LEU A 30 12.21 -9.43 -16.13
C LEU A 30 12.77 -10.74 -16.69
N THR A 31 13.73 -11.36 -16.00
CA THR A 31 14.39 -12.61 -16.45
C THR A 31 13.48 -13.84 -16.36
N GLY A 32 12.37 -13.73 -15.61
CA GLY A 32 11.43 -14.82 -15.38
C GLY A 32 11.80 -15.70 -14.18
N GLU A 33 12.94 -15.48 -13.51
CA GLU A 33 13.27 -16.22 -12.31
C GLU A 33 12.24 -15.95 -11.20
N THR A 34 11.58 -17.00 -10.77
CA THR A 34 10.55 -16.96 -9.73
C THR A 34 11.15 -16.97 -8.31
N ILE A 35 10.34 -16.56 -7.32
CA ILE A 35 10.70 -16.72 -5.91
C ILE A 35 10.96 -18.19 -5.54
N ALA A 36 10.18 -19.12 -6.10
CA ALA A 36 10.38 -20.55 -5.86
C ALA A 36 11.73 -21.04 -6.37
N GLU A 37 12.13 -20.67 -7.59
CA GLU A 37 13.42 -21.03 -8.18
C GLU A 37 14.60 -20.38 -7.44
N PHE A 38 14.48 -19.13 -7.04
CA PHE A 38 15.49 -18.46 -6.20
C PHE A 38 15.67 -19.21 -4.87
N GLU A 39 14.57 -19.64 -4.23
CA GLU A 39 14.58 -20.34 -2.95
C GLU A 39 15.38 -21.66 -3.00
N LEU A 40 15.36 -22.38 -4.13
CA LEU A 40 16.13 -23.61 -4.32
C LEU A 40 17.66 -23.40 -4.23
N ASN A 41 18.16 -22.25 -4.70
CA ASN A 41 19.59 -21.92 -4.75
C ASN A 41 19.93 -20.68 -3.91
N LYS A 42 19.11 -20.35 -2.89
CA LYS A 42 19.19 -19.10 -2.16
C LYS A 42 20.54 -18.80 -1.53
N GLU A 43 21.20 -19.82 -0.96
CA GLU A 43 22.47 -19.62 -0.24
C GLU A 43 23.59 -19.20 -1.21
N ASP A 44 23.75 -19.88 -2.35
CA ASP A 44 24.74 -19.53 -3.36
C ASP A 44 24.46 -18.14 -3.95
N LYS A 45 23.17 -17.82 -4.18
CA LYS A 45 22.76 -16.50 -4.66
C LYS A 45 23.02 -15.39 -3.65
N ILE A 46 22.72 -15.61 -2.37
CA ILE A 46 23.02 -14.66 -1.30
C ILE A 46 24.52 -14.42 -1.18
N LEU A 47 25.36 -15.47 -1.24
CA LEU A 47 26.82 -15.35 -1.25
C LEU A 47 27.31 -14.55 -2.46
N SER A 48 26.77 -14.81 -3.64
CA SER A 48 27.09 -14.05 -4.86
C SER A 48 26.70 -12.59 -4.75
N ILE A 49 25.50 -12.28 -4.23
CA ILE A 49 25.02 -10.91 -4.00
C ILE A 49 25.95 -10.21 -3.01
N SER A 50 26.26 -10.84 -1.87
CA SER A 50 27.17 -10.31 -0.85
C SER A 50 28.52 -9.93 -1.43
N LYS A 51 29.15 -10.85 -2.16
CA LYS A 51 30.45 -10.64 -2.82
C LYS A 51 30.40 -9.44 -3.77
N ARG A 52 29.40 -9.40 -4.67
CA ARG A 52 29.29 -8.32 -5.66
C ARG A 52 29.04 -6.94 -5.01
N LEU A 53 28.28 -6.88 -3.91
CA LEU A 53 28.06 -5.65 -3.15
C LEU A 53 29.37 -5.18 -2.49
N GLN A 54 30.16 -6.09 -1.90
CA GLN A 54 31.44 -5.78 -1.26
C GLN A 54 32.51 -5.32 -2.27
N GLU A 55 32.49 -5.91 -3.46
CA GLU A 55 33.40 -5.54 -4.56
C GLU A 55 32.93 -4.27 -5.32
N GLY A 56 31.75 -3.73 -5.02
CA GLY A 56 31.17 -2.58 -5.74
C GLY A 56 30.74 -2.90 -7.18
N THR A 57 30.59 -4.18 -7.52
CA THR A 57 30.23 -4.67 -8.87
C THR A 57 28.75 -5.02 -9.01
N TYR A 58 27.95 -4.84 -7.94
CA TYR A 58 26.52 -5.11 -7.99
C TYR A 58 25.82 -4.07 -8.88
N GLN A 59 25.02 -4.58 -9.82
CA GLN A 59 24.17 -3.76 -10.69
C GLN A 59 22.73 -4.27 -10.60
N PHE A 60 21.80 -3.35 -10.41
CA PHE A 60 20.38 -3.65 -10.46
C PHE A 60 19.93 -3.93 -11.90
N SER A 61 19.07 -4.89 -12.06
CA SER A 61 18.45 -5.24 -13.33
C SER A 61 17.30 -4.28 -13.67
N PRO A 62 16.89 -4.16 -14.94
CA PRO A 62 15.70 -3.42 -15.29
C PRO A 62 14.45 -4.00 -14.62
N TYR A 63 13.48 -3.13 -14.28
CA TYR A 63 12.16 -3.55 -13.80
C TYR A 63 11.37 -4.28 -14.87
N ARG A 64 10.57 -5.25 -14.45
CA ARG A 64 9.45 -5.75 -15.23
C ARG A 64 8.22 -4.89 -14.97
N ALA A 65 7.72 -4.22 -16.01
CA ALA A 65 6.47 -3.47 -15.95
C ALA A 65 5.26 -4.40 -15.93
N VAL A 66 4.29 -4.09 -15.08
CA VAL A 66 2.98 -4.77 -15.01
C VAL A 66 1.89 -3.74 -14.81
N LEU A 67 0.77 -3.86 -15.54
CA LEU A 67 -0.42 -3.04 -15.38
C LEU A 67 -1.50 -3.80 -14.60
N ILE A 68 -1.86 -3.31 -13.43
CA ILE A 68 -2.96 -3.87 -12.64
C ILE A 68 -4.23 -3.05 -12.92
N PRO A 69 -5.34 -3.67 -13.35
CA PRO A 69 -6.59 -2.96 -13.56
C PRO A 69 -7.07 -2.23 -12.29
N LYS A 70 -7.41 -0.96 -12.44
CA LYS A 70 -8.15 -0.14 -11.47
C LYS A 70 -9.61 0.02 -11.93
N SER A 71 -10.44 0.64 -11.11
CA SER A 71 -11.82 1.01 -11.51
C SER A 71 -11.84 1.93 -12.75
N LYS A 72 -12.92 1.90 -13.51
CA LYS A 72 -13.17 2.79 -14.67
C LYS A 72 -12.13 2.69 -15.80
N GLY A 73 -11.58 1.50 -16.06
CA GLY A 73 -10.66 1.28 -17.19
C GLY A 73 -9.26 1.87 -17.02
N LYS A 74 -8.93 2.39 -15.82
CA LYS A 74 -7.59 2.85 -15.48
C LYS A 74 -6.71 1.69 -15.00
N PHE A 75 -5.39 1.87 -15.12
CA PHE A 75 -4.41 0.91 -14.63
C PHE A 75 -3.50 1.53 -13.56
N ARG A 76 -2.99 0.66 -12.70
CA ARG A 76 -1.88 0.98 -11.78
C ARG A 76 -0.61 0.38 -12.37
N PRO A 77 0.40 1.20 -12.72
CA PRO A 77 1.68 0.70 -13.18
C PRO A 77 2.49 0.16 -11.99
N LEU A 78 2.93 -1.08 -12.09
CA LEU A 78 3.88 -1.66 -11.15
C LEU A 78 5.23 -1.86 -11.83
N GLN A 79 6.30 -1.62 -11.08
CA GLN A 79 7.68 -1.81 -11.45
C GLN A 79 8.26 -2.92 -10.55
N ILE A 80 8.35 -4.13 -11.08
CA ILE A 80 8.70 -5.32 -10.31
C ILE A 80 10.18 -5.63 -10.49
N PRO A 81 11.02 -5.53 -9.42
CA PRO A 81 12.43 -5.86 -9.48
C PRO A 81 12.68 -7.36 -9.64
N GLU A 82 13.86 -7.74 -10.08
CA GLU A 82 14.36 -9.12 -10.00
C GLU A 82 14.38 -9.63 -8.56
N VAL A 83 14.29 -10.96 -8.37
CA VAL A 83 14.25 -11.54 -7.02
C VAL A 83 15.52 -11.20 -6.24
N SER A 84 16.69 -11.26 -6.88
CA SER A 84 17.98 -10.84 -6.30
C SER A 84 17.95 -9.37 -5.87
N ASP A 85 17.41 -8.49 -6.71
CA ASP A 85 17.28 -7.05 -6.42
C ASP A 85 16.34 -6.79 -5.25
N ARG A 86 15.23 -7.56 -5.14
CA ARG A 86 14.31 -7.45 -3.98
C ARG A 86 15.03 -7.75 -2.67
N VAL A 87 15.97 -8.70 -2.65
CA VAL A 87 16.77 -9.02 -1.45
C VAL A 87 17.64 -7.82 -1.06
N VAL A 88 18.35 -7.22 -2.01
CA VAL A 88 19.20 -6.05 -1.76
C VAL A 88 18.35 -4.86 -1.33
N ILE A 89 17.28 -4.55 -2.06
CA ILE A 89 16.35 -3.46 -1.74
C ILE A 89 15.75 -3.65 -0.34
N LYS A 90 15.39 -4.88 0.04
CA LYS A 90 14.87 -5.18 1.37
C LYS A 90 15.93 -5.02 2.47
N ALA A 91 17.19 -5.38 2.20
CA ALA A 91 18.30 -5.15 3.13
C ALA A 91 18.52 -3.65 3.36
N ILE A 92 18.50 -2.84 2.31
CA ILE A 92 18.55 -1.37 2.40
C ILE A 92 17.37 -0.86 3.22
N ALA A 93 16.15 -1.32 2.94
CA ALA A 93 14.95 -0.87 3.65
C ALA A 93 15.01 -1.17 5.15
N ILE A 94 15.52 -2.33 5.56
CA ILE A 94 15.69 -2.70 6.97
C ILE A 94 16.65 -1.74 7.67
N GLU A 95 17.76 -1.40 7.05
CA GLU A 95 18.76 -0.48 7.64
C GLU A 95 18.22 0.96 7.71
N LEU A 96 17.54 1.42 6.68
CA LEU A 96 16.91 2.74 6.69
C LEU A 96 15.77 2.81 7.73
N GLU A 97 14.96 1.76 7.88
CA GLU A 97 13.90 1.71 8.89
C GLU A 97 14.47 1.88 10.31
N GLU A 98 15.59 1.21 10.61
CA GLU A 98 16.26 1.37 11.91
C GLU A 98 16.88 2.77 12.06
N HIS A 99 17.50 3.30 11.01
CA HIS A 99 18.10 4.64 11.03
C HIS A 99 17.06 5.76 11.22
N PHE A 100 15.90 5.64 10.58
CA PHE A 100 14.80 6.61 10.65
C PHE A 100 13.77 6.28 11.75
N LYS A 101 14.05 5.32 12.60
CA LYS A 101 13.12 4.86 13.64
C LYS A 101 12.56 5.98 14.50
N GLU A 102 13.39 6.89 14.99
CA GLU A 102 12.94 8.00 15.84
C GLU A 102 11.97 8.94 15.09
N LEU A 103 12.22 9.19 13.79
CA LEU A 103 11.33 10.00 12.95
C LEU A 103 9.98 9.30 12.74
N LEU A 104 10.01 8.00 12.43
CA LEU A 104 8.81 7.21 12.20
C LEU A 104 7.98 7.03 13.46
N GLU A 105 8.62 6.88 14.62
CA GLU A 105 7.92 6.80 15.92
C GLU A 105 7.19 8.10 16.27
N LYS A 106 7.67 9.28 15.86
CA LYS A 106 6.96 10.55 16.05
C LYS A 106 5.65 10.61 15.26
N SER A 107 5.59 10.01 14.07
CA SER A 107 4.37 9.89 13.26
C SER A 107 3.48 8.71 13.67
N ARG A 108 3.87 7.92 14.69
CA ARG A 108 3.10 6.78 15.16
C ARG A 108 1.76 7.23 15.75
N GLY A 109 0.67 6.61 15.32
CA GLY A 109 -0.70 7.02 15.71
C GLY A 109 -1.29 8.14 14.84
N LEU A 110 -0.51 8.70 13.90
CA LEU A 110 -0.96 9.60 12.84
C LEU A 110 -0.95 8.89 11.50
N SER A 111 0.13 8.15 11.20
CA SER A 111 0.32 7.31 10.02
C SER A 111 0.22 5.83 10.40
N PHE A 112 -0.54 5.05 9.64
CA PHE A 112 -0.84 3.65 9.95
C PHE A 112 -0.35 2.66 8.89
N ALA A 113 -0.08 3.10 7.67
CA ALA A 113 0.44 2.24 6.62
C ALA A 113 1.93 1.99 6.77
N TYR A 114 2.36 0.78 6.37
CA TYR A 114 3.77 0.38 6.26
C TYR A 114 4.58 0.47 7.57
N GLN A 115 3.93 0.45 8.71
CA GLN A 115 4.55 0.46 10.02
C GLN A 115 4.30 -0.86 10.76
N LYS A 116 5.32 -1.32 11.49
CA LYS A 116 5.22 -2.58 12.24
C LYS A 116 4.13 -2.49 13.32
N GLY A 117 3.20 -3.44 13.30
CA GLY A 117 2.11 -3.55 14.29
C GLY A 117 0.99 -2.52 14.08
N LEU A 118 1.00 -1.79 12.96
CA LEU A 118 -0.10 -0.92 12.53
C LEU A 118 -0.63 -1.39 11.18
N GLY A 119 -1.90 -1.13 10.92
CA GLY A 119 -2.57 -1.51 9.69
C GLY A 119 -3.93 -0.84 9.54
N VAL A 120 -4.76 -1.39 8.68
CA VAL A 120 -6.12 -0.89 8.42
C VAL A 120 -6.98 -0.89 9.68
N LYS A 121 -6.89 -1.97 10.47
CA LYS A 121 -7.66 -2.10 11.72
C LYS A 121 -7.38 -0.95 12.67
N GLU A 122 -6.11 -0.68 12.97
CA GLU A 122 -5.69 0.36 13.91
C GLU A 122 -6.07 1.76 13.42
N ALA A 123 -6.02 2.01 12.10
CA ALA A 123 -6.49 3.26 11.50
C ALA A 123 -8.01 3.44 11.68
N VAL A 124 -8.79 2.39 11.40
CA VAL A 124 -10.25 2.38 11.57
C VAL A 124 -10.65 2.55 13.03
N GLU A 125 -10.01 1.82 13.94
CA GLU A 125 -10.24 1.94 15.39
C GLU A 125 -9.92 3.36 15.88
N LYS A 126 -8.87 4.00 15.33
CA LYS A 126 -8.51 5.38 15.68
C LYS A 126 -9.56 6.40 15.23
N ILE A 127 -10.12 6.23 14.03
CA ILE A 127 -11.24 7.06 13.57
C ILE A 127 -12.44 6.89 14.48
N ASN A 128 -12.79 5.64 14.84
CA ASN A 128 -13.90 5.36 15.74
C ASN A 128 -13.68 5.98 17.14
N GLU A 129 -12.46 5.91 17.67
CA GLU A 129 -12.10 6.59 18.93
C GLU A 129 -12.41 8.10 18.86
N TYR A 130 -12.07 8.77 17.75
CA TYR A 130 -12.39 10.18 17.58
C TYR A 130 -13.90 10.43 17.47
N CYS A 131 -14.65 9.60 16.73
CA CYS A 131 -16.12 9.70 16.68
C CYS A 131 -16.74 9.60 18.08
N GLN A 132 -16.30 8.65 18.90
CA GLN A 132 -16.76 8.48 20.30
C GLN A 132 -16.39 9.67 21.20
N ASN A 133 -15.34 10.42 20.86
CA ASN A 133 -14.92 11.65 21.56
C ASN A 133 -15.57 12.92 21.00
N GLY A 134 -16.62 12.80 20.16
CA GLY A 134 -17.43 13.92 19.69
C GLY A 134 -16.93 14.60 18.42
N TYR A 135 -15.93 14.04 17.73
CA TYR A 135 -15.50 14.51 16.40
C TYR A 135 -16.48 14.01 15.35
N SER A 136 -17.40 14.88 14.91
CA SER A 136 -18.48 14.51 14.00
C SER A 136 -18.34 15.09 12.59
N TYR A 137 -17.32 15.90 12.34
CA TYR A 137 -16.96 16.42 11.03
C TYR A 137 -15.66 15.78 10.57
N VAL A 138 -15.55 15.47 9.30
CA VAL A 138 -14.36 14.84 8.73
C VAL A 138 -13.95 15.55 7.45
N LEU A 139 -12.70 15.98 7.38
CA LEU A 139 -12.07 16.31 6.11
C LEU A 139 -11.50 15.00 5.53
N GLU A 140 -12.14 14.49 4.48
CA GLU A 140 -11.63 13.38 3.66
C GLU A 140 -10.80 13.95 2.52
N ALA A 141 -9.56 13.49 2.34
CA ALA A 141 -8.66 14.03 1.32
C ALA A 141 -7.74 12.95 0.70
N ASP A 142 -7.40 13.14 -0.57
CA ASP A 142 -6.57 12.26 -1.38
C ASP A 142 -5.46 13.06 -2.08
N LEU A 143 -4.22 12.62 -1.94
CA LEU A 143 -3.07 13.22 -2.63
C LEU A 143 -3.13 12.94 -4.13
N ILE A 144 -2.86 13.95 -4.94
CA ILE A 144 -2.88 13.81 -6.40
C ILE A 144 -1.66 13.03 -6.87
N ASN A 145 -1.86 11.77 -7.27
CA ASN A 145 -0.82 10.92 -7.87
C ASN A 145 0.50 10.88 -7.07
N PHE A 146 0.42 10.76 -5.75
CA PHE A 146 1.56 10.88 -4.83
C PHE A 146 2.82 10.15 -5.33
N PHE A 147 2.74 8.84 -5.60
CA PHE A 147 3.89 8.04 -6.03
C PHE A 147 4.52 8.52 -7.35
N GLY A 148 3.74 9.14 -8.22
CA GLY A 148 4.23 9.66 -9.50
C GLY A 148 4.73 11.12 -9.46
N THR A 149 4.45 11.84 -8.36
CA THR A 149 4.77 13.27 -8.25
C THR A 149 5.86 13.61 -7.23
N VAL A 150 6.19 12.68 -6.32
CA VAL A 150 7.30 12.88 -5.38
C VAL A 150 8.58 13.20 -6.13
N ASP A 151 9.18 14.35 -5.83
CA ASP A 151 10.51 14.68 -6.34
C ASP A 151 11.54 13.76 -5.68
N LYS A 152 11.99 12.78 -6.47
CA LYS A 152 12.92 11.74 -6.01
C LYS A 152 14.27 12.30 -5.60
N ASP A 153 14.78 13.30 -6.33
CA ASP A 153 16.06 13.92 -6.03
C ASP A 153 16.00 14.74 -4.75
N SER A 154 14.92 15.52 -4.56
CA SER A 154 14.69 16.24 -3.31
C SER A 154 14.48 15.27 -2.13
N LEU A 155 13.68 14.21 -2.30
CA LEU A 155 13.53 13.17 -1.27
C LEU A 155 14.85 12.57 -0.86
N LEU A 156 15.70 12.19 -1.81
CA LEU A 156 16.97 11.56 -1.50
C LEU A 156 17.98 12.56 -0.93
N ASN A 157 18.21 13.68 -1.61
CA ASN A 157 19.28 14.62 -1.25
C ASN A 157 18.92 15.48 -0.04
N ASP A 158 17.67 15.96 0.04
CA ASP A 158 17.25 16.90 1.10
C ASP A 158 16.71 16.21 2.35
N VAL A 159 16.11 15.01 2.20
CA VAL A 159 15.49 14.33 3.31
C VAL A 159 16.32 13.13 3.79
N VAL A 160 16.66 12.20 2.90
CA VAL A 160 17.31 10.93 3.29
C VAL A 160 18.81 11.14 3.55
N PHE A 161 19.57 11.61 2.55
CA PHE A 161 21.03 11.67 2.64
C PHE A 161 21.53 12.72 3.64
N LYS A 162 20.81 13.83 3.84
CA LYS A 162 21.16 14.80 4.89
C LYS A 162 21.09 14.22 6.31
N ARG A 163 20.27 13.19 6.51
CA ARG A 163 20.13 12.52 7.81
C ARG A 163 21.00 11.28 7.95
N LEU A 164 21.51 10.74 6.86
CA LEU A 164 22.48 9.64 6.88
C LEU A 164 23.86 10.20 7.12
N SER A 165 24.47 9.86 8.26
CA SER A 165 25.89 10.20 8.54
C SER A 165 26.87 9.40 7.68
N ASP A 166 26.42 8.26 7.13
CA ASP A 166 27.19 7.34 6.30
C ASP A 166 26.71 7.40 4.85
N THR A 167 27.56 7.89 3.97
CA THR A 167 27.25 8.08 2.54
C THR A 167 27.51 6.84 1.67
N THR A 168 28.04 5.76 2.25
CA THR A 168 28.51 4.58 1.49
C THR A 168 27.40 3.87 0.72
N ILE A 169 26.15 4.07 1.10
CA ILE A 169 24.97 3.45 0.45
C ILE A 169 24.18 4.42 -0.46
N ASN A 170 24.55 5.70 -0.54
CA ASN A 170 23.78 6.69 -1.29
C ASN A 170 23.61 6.29 -2.77
N THR A 171 24.72 5.91 -3.43
CA THR A 171 24.69 5.45 -4.82
C THR A 171 23.82 4.18 -4.97
N LEU A 172 23.91 3.25 -4.02
CA LEU A 172 23.11 2.01 -4.05
C LEU A 172 21.61 2.30 -3.94
N ILE A 173 21.20 3.24 -3.08
CA ILE A 173 19.81 3.70 -2.95
C ILE A 173 19.34 4.36 -4.25
N GLN A 174 20.15 5.25 -4.82
CA GLN A 174 19.83 5.90 -6.10
C GLN A 174 19.62 4.88 -7.22
N GLN A 175 20.53 3.92 -7.35
CA GLN A 175 20.42 2.85 -8.34
C GLN A 175 19.19 1.97 -8.11
N ALA A 176 18.86 1.65 -6.86
CA ALA A 176 17.68 0.85 -6.51
C ALA A 176 16.35 1.52 -6.90
N LEU A 177 16.32 2.86 -6.99
CA LEU A 177 15.10 3.61 -7.36
C LEU A 177 15.07 4.04 -8.83
N ASN A 178 16.21 4.00 -9.53
CA ASN A 178 16.38 4.51 -10.90
C ASN A 178 16.59 3.39 -11.94
N GLN A 179 16.06 2.19 -11.67
CA GLN A 179 16.12 1.09 -12.64
C GLN A 179 15.27 1.41 -13.88
N SER A 180 15.79 1.12 -15.06
CA SER A 180 15.02 1.21 -16.31
C SER A 180 13.92 0.15 -16.38
N ILE A 181 13.03 0.25 -17.37
CA ILE A 181 12.00 -0.78 -17.62
C ILE A 181 12.42 -1.60 -18.83
N GLY A 182 12.45 -2.95 -18.66
CA GLY A 182 12.97 -3.84 -19.69
C GLY A 182 11.95 -4.38 -20.69
N ASN A 183 10.63 -4.32 -20.41
CA ASN A 183 9.60 -4.94 -21.24
C ASN A 183 8.55 -3.97 -21.78
N LEU A 184 8.91 -2.70 -22.01
CA LEU A 184 7.97 -1.70 -22.54
C LEU A 184 7.37 -2.09 -23.90
N ASP A 185 8.10 -2.85 -24.71
CA ASP A 185 7.64 -3.28 -26.03
C ASP A 185 6.47 -4.27 -25.99
N SER A 186 6.21 -4.88 -24.85
CA SER A 186 5.04 -5.76 -24.65
C SER A 186 3.71 -5.00 -24.50
N PHE A 187 3.73 -3.67 -24.41
CA PHE A 187 2.57 -2.81 -24.19
C PHE A 187 2.21 -2.03 -25.47
N ASN A 188 0.90 -1.77 -25.65
CA ASN A 188 0.44 -0.87 -26.70
C ASN A 188 0.72 0.61 -26.34
N VAL A 189 0.51 1.53 -27.29
CA VAL A 189 0.81 2.95 -27.13
C VAL A 189 0.11 3.60 -25.94
N GLU A 190 -1.18 3.27 -25.71
CA GLU A 190 -1.95 3.81 -24.57
C GLU A 190 -1.44 3.28 -23.23
N GLN A 191 -1.03 2.02 -23.20
CA GLN A 191 -0.49 1.40 -21.98
C GLN A 191 0.90 1.93 -21.64
N LYS A 192 1.75 2.23 -22.63
CA LYS A 192 3.08 2.84 -22.42
C LYS A 192 3.00 4.18 -21.72
N LYS A 193 1.93 4.96 -21.90
CA LYS A 193 1.72 6.25 -21.21
C LYS A 193 1.71 6.13 -19.69
N TYR A 194 1.33 4.99 -19.12
CA TYR A 194 1.39 4.76 -17.68
C TYR A 194 2.81 4.67 -17.12
N PHE A 195 3.80 4.47 -18.00
CA PHE A 195 5.22 4.38 -17.65
C PHE A 195 6.02 5.57 -18.16
N GLU A 196 5.37 6.57 -18.77
CA GLU A 196 6.00 7.85 -19.07
C GLU A 196 6.29 8.58 -17.76
N ASN A 197 7.40 9.31 -17.70
CA ASN A 197 7.87 10.04 -16.51
C ASN A 197 8.22 9.16 -15.29
N ILE A 198 8.64 7.93 -15.49
CA ILE A 198 9.16 7.06 -14.41
C ILE A 198 10.40 7.62 -13.72
N ASP A 199 11.09 8.57 -14.36
CA ASP A 199 12.20 9.30 -13.78
C ASP A 199 11.75 10.23 -12.64
N LYS A 200 10.47 10.62 -12.64
CA LYS A 200 9.81 11.32 -11.53
C LYS A 200 9.10 10.31 -10.65
N GLY A 201 8.96 10.67 -9.39
CA GLY A 201 8.27 9.82 -8.44
C GLY A 201 9.10 8.64 -7.91
N ILE A 202 8.47 7.85 -7.08
CA ILE A 202 9.03 6.64 -6.48
C ILE A 202 8.33 5.39 -7.04
N PRO A 203 9.09 4.32 -7.37
CA PRO A 203 8.57 3.18 -8.11
C PRO A 203 7.55 2.38 -7.29
N GLN A 204 6.35 2.16 -7.84
CA GLN A 204 5.34 1.28 -7.25
C GLN A 204 5.72 -0.19 -7.47
N GLY A 205 5.96 -0.92 -6.37
CA GLY A 205 6.42 -2.31 -6.38
C GLY A 205 7.86 -2.51 -5.86
N ASN A 206 8.57 -1.42 -5.59
CA ASN A 206 9.86 -1.43 -4.91
C ASN A 206 9.65 -1.39 -3.38
N ALA A 207 10.36 -2.24 -2.63
CA ALA A 207 10.20 -2.34 -1.17
C ALA A 207 10.71 -1.11 -0.38
N LEU A 208 11.47 -0.22 -1.01
CA LEU A 208 11.87 1.07 -0.41
C LEU A 208 10.76 2.11 -0.47
N SER A 209 9.92 2.09 -1.50
CA SER A 209 8.94 3.15 -1.74
C SER A 209 7.96 3.38 -0.58
N PRO A 210 7.44 2.34 0.09
CA PRO A 210 6.58 2.52 1.28
C PRO A 210 7.26 3.23 2.43
N LEU A 211 8.50 2.87 2.73
CA LEU A 211 9.30 3.49 3.79
C LEU A 211 9.61 4.95 3.45
N LEU A 212 10.08 5.19 2.23
CA LEU A 212 10.40 6.54 1.75
C LEU A 212 9.17 7.45 1.72
N SER A 213 7.98 6.91 1.40
CA SER A 213 6.70 7.63 1.51
C SER A 213 6.46 8.15 2.92
N ASN A 214 6.62 7.29 3.93
CA ASN A 214 6.41 7.69 5.32
C ASN A 214 7.47 8.70 5.80
N ILE A 215 8.73 8.52 5.41
CA ILE A 215 9.80 9.49 5.73
C ILE A 215 9.49 10.85 5.09
N PHE A 216 9.05 10.87 3.83
CA PHE A 216 8.76 12.09 3.10
C PHE A 216 7.55 12.85 3.64
N LEU A 217 6.48 12.13 4.05
CA LEU A 217 5.25 12.71 4.59
C LEU A 217 5.31 12.97 6.10
N SER A 218 6.38 12.56 6.82
CA SER A 218 6.45 12.81 8.26
C SER A 218 6.43 14.29 8.65
N PRO A 219 6.99 15.26 7.90
CA PRO A 219 6.79 16.68 8.20
C PRO A 219 5.33 17.13 8.11
N PHE A 220 4.57 16.58 7.16
CA PHE A 220 3.13 16.81 7.05
C PHE A 220 2.38 16.28 8.28
N ASP A 221 2.64 15.04 8.68
CA ASP A 221 2.01 14.44 9.86
C ASP A 221 2.26 15.26 11.13
N LEU A 222 3.52 15.63 11.36
CA LEU A 222 3.94 16.35 12.56
C LEU A 222 3.40 17.79 12.59
N ARG A 223 3.39 18.48 11.44
CA ARG A 223 2.87 19.84 11.36
C ARG A 223 1.38 19.88 11.69
N LEU A 224 0.58 18.94 11.19
CA LEU A 224 -0.84 18.85 11.52
C LEU A 224 -1.06 18.51 13.00
N GLN A 225 -0.24 17.63 13.57
CA GLN A 225 -0.27 17.32 15.00
C GLN A 225 0.05 18.56 15.86
N ASP A 226 1.10 19.29 15.51
CA ASP A 226 1.52 20.50 16.23
C ASP A 226 0.44 21.60 16.21
N LYS A 227 -0.39 21.64 15.13
CA LYS A 227 -1.57 22.50 15.03
C LYS A 227 -2.79 21.95 15.78
N GLY A 228 -2.72 20.75 16.34
CA GLY A 228 -3.78 20.13 17.12
C GLY A 228 -4.78 19.30 16.31
N PHE A 229 -4.63 19.20 14.99
CA PHE A 229 -5.52 18.43 14.12
C PHE A 229 -5.43 16.92 14.38
N LYS A 230 -6.56 16.24 14.26
CA LYS A 230 -6.68 14.79 14.51
C LYS A 230 -6.55 14.02 13.19
N LEU A 231 -5.30 13.87 12.74
CA LEU A 231 -4.96 13.19 11.50
C LEU A 231 -5.02 11.65 11.66
N VAL A 232 -5.59 10.98 10.67
CA VAL A 232 -5.43 9.54 10.43
C VAL A 232 -5.04 9.35 8.97
N ARG A 233 -3.77 9.00 8.73
CA ARG A 233 -3.22 8.77 7.38
C ARG A 233 -2.92 7.30 7.13
N TYR A 234 -3.26 6.81 5.97
CA TYR A 234 -2.89 5.48 5.48
C TYR A 234 -2.26 5.58 4.08
N ALA A 235 -0.95 5.58 4.00
CA ALA A 235 -0.15 5.89 2.81
C ALA A 235 -0.43 7.31 2.29
N ASP A 236 -1.04 7.43 1.12
CA ASP A 236 -1.45 8.68 0.47
C ASP A 236 -2.89 9.11 0.79
N ASP A 237 -3.73 8.19 1.28
CA ASP A 237 -5.09 8.49 1.73
C ASP A 237 -5.09 9.01 3.18
N PHE A 238 -5.83 10.05 3.49
CA PHE A 238 -5.95 10.53 4.87
C PHE A 238 -7.29 11.20 5.18
N VAL A 239 -7.60 11.21 6.46
CA VAL A 239 -8.73 11.95 7.02
C VAL A 239 -8.28 12.79 8.21
N ILE A 240 -8.95 13.93 8.43
CA ILE A 240 -8.80 14.76 9.63
C ILE A 240 -10.15 14.85 10.32
N MET A 241 -10.19 14.41 11.57
CA MET A 241 -11.39 14.42 12.39
C MET A 241 -11.51 15.78 13.07
N CYS A 242 -12.67 16.42 12.95
CA CYS A 242 -12.95 17.78 13.38
C CYS A 242 -14.24 17.86 14.20
N THR A 243 -14.41 18.95 14.96
CA THR A 243 -15.61 19.23 15.76
C THR A 243 -16.57 20.17 15.03
N SER A 244 -16.14 20.82 13.95
CA SER A 244 -16.93 21.75 13.16
C SER A 244 -16.49 21.78 11.69
N GLU A 245 -17.37 22.27 10.83
CA GLU A 245 -17.08 22.51 9.41
C GLU A 245 -15.94 23.52 9.23
N LYS A 246 -15.94 24.59 10.03
CA LYS A 246 -14.87 25.60 10.03
C LYS A 246 -13.50 25.02 10.36
N GLU A 247 -13.43 24.09 11.31
CA GLU A 247 -12.18 23.40 11.64
C GLU A 247 -11.69 22.52 10.47
N CYS A 248 -12.61 21.90 9.72
CA CYS A 248 -12.25 21.18 8.48
C CYS A 248 -11.67 22.10 7.40
N GLU A 249 -12.26 23.30 7.23
CA GLU A 249 -11.74 24.31 6.29
C GLU A 249 -10.34 24.80 6.70
N GLU A 250 -10.14 25.08 7.98
CA GLU A 250 -8.83 25.45 8.54
C GLU A 250 -7.79 24.33 8.34
N ALA A 251 -8.19 23.07 8.58
CA ALA A 251 -7.35 21.91 8.33
C ALA A 251 -6.99 21.75 6.84
N TYR A 252 -7.96 21.98 5.94
CA TYR A 252 -7.71 21.93 4.49
C TYR A 252 -6.67 22.99 4.06
N ILE A 253 -6.79 24.22 4.56
CA ILE A 253 -5.82 25.30 4.25
C ILE A 253 -4.42 24.91 4.74
N GLU A 254 -4.30 24.40 5.97
CA GLU A 254 -3.01 23.96 6.50
C GLU A 254 -2.45 22.78 5.69
N CYS A 255 -3.29 21.81 5.27
CA CYS A 255 -2.88 20.73 4.38
C CYS A 255 -2.29 21.26 3.07
N CYS A 256 -2.98 22.19 2.41
CA CYS A 256 -2.48 22.81 1.18
C CYS A 256 -1.11 23.48 1.41
N THR A 257 -0.98 24.27 2.49
CA THR A 257 0.26 24.98 2.81
C THR A 257 1.44 24.01 2.98
N VAL A 258 1.27 22.98 3.80
CA VAL A 258 2.37 22.04 4.07
C VAL A 258 2.71 21.17 2.86
N LEU A 259 1.70 20.77 2.09
CA LEU A 259 1.92 19.95 0.90
C LEU A 259 2.57 20.75 -0.23
N GLU A 260 2.27 22.05 -0.38
CA GLU A 260 2.97 22.94 -1.30
C GLU A 260 4.47 23.05 -0.96
N GLU A 261 4.83 23.11 0.33
CA GLU A 261 6.23 23.08 0.79
C GLU A 261 6.95 21.77 0.37
N LEU A 262 6.20 20.67 0.23
CA LEU A 262 6.68 19.37 -0.23
C LEU A 262 6.54 19.16 -1.75
N ASN A 263 6.11 20.17 -2.51
CA ASN A 263 5.78 20.08 -3.93
C ASN A 263 4.71 19.01 -4.24
N LEU A 264 3.78 18.81 -3.31
CA LEU A 264 2.63 17.93 -3.46
C LEU A 264 1.32 18.72 -3.53
N ASN A 265 0.29 18.08 -4.07
CA ASN A 265 -1.04 18.69 -4.17
C ASN A 265 -2.12 17.71 -3.70
N ILE A 266 -3.20 18.25 -3.12
CA ILE A 266 -4.45 17.54 -2.87
C ILE A 266 -5.52 18.02 -3.85
N HIS A 267 -6.56 17.21 -4.02
CA HIS A 267 -7.72 17.62 -4.79
C HIS A 267 -8.41 18.84 -4.12
N LYS A 268 -9.06 19.68 -4.93
CA LYS A 268 -9.83 20.82 -4.41
C LYS A 268 -10.93 20.31 -3.50
N LEU A 269 -11.22 21.11 -2.47
CA LEU A 269 -12.33 20.88 -1.56
C LEU A 269 -13.64 21.16 -2.31
N GLU A 270 -14.42 20.12 -2.60
CA GLU A 270 -15.67 20.18 -3.37
C GLU A 270 -16.67 19.16 -2.80
N GLU A 271 -17.95 19.53 -2.75
CA GLU A 271 -19.02 18.62 -2.36
C GLU A 271 -19.09 17.42 -3.32
N GLY A 272 -19.03 16.19 -2.79
CA GLY A 272 -18.99 14.96 -3.59
C GLY A 272 -17.68 14.73 -4.36
N GLY A 273 -16.69 15.60 -4.18
CA GLY A 273 -15.34 15.46 -4.73
C GLY A 273 -14.50 14.40 -4.00
N LYS A 274 -13.24 14.27 -4.41
CA LYS A 274 -12.27 13.40 -3.74
C LYS A 274 -11.74 14.01 -2.44
N THR A 275 -11.75 15.33 -2.33
CA THR A 275 -11.53 16.06 -1.09
C THR A 275 -12.84 16.74 -0.73
N ARG A 276 -13.40 16.36 0.40
CA ARG A 276 -14.73 16.83 0.84
C ARG A 276 -14.84 16.86 2.36
N ILE A 277 -15.82 17.62 2.85
CA ILE A 277 -16.22 17.59 4.25
C ILE A 277 -17.42 16.66 4.41
N VAL A 278 -17.33 15.74 5.36
CA VAL A 278 -18.38 14.83 5.75
C VAL A 278 -18.92 15.27 7.12
N ASN A 279 -20.24 15.30 7.30
CA ASN A 279 -20.90 15.69 8.55
C ASN A 279 -21.80 14.56 9.06
N PHE A 280 -21.31 13.78 10.01
CA PHE A 280 -22.07 12.68 10.60
C PHE A 280 -23.35 13.11 11.32
N ASN A 281 -23.44 14.35 11.80
CA ASN A 281 -24.68 14.89 12.39
C ASN A 281 -25.81 15.09 11.36
N LYS A 282 -25.46 15.15 10.06
CA LYS A 282 -26.42 15.18 8.94
C LYS A 282 -26.69 13.79 8.34
N HIS A 283 -26.24 12.73 9.00
CA HIS A 283 -26.29 11.35 8.51
C HIS A 283 -25.47 11.09 7.23
N ASP A 284 -24.47 11.92 6.95
CA ASP A 284 -23.52 11.62 5.90
C ASP A 284 -22.71 10.37 6.27
N THR A 285 -22.16 9.70 5.26
CA THR A 285 -21.28 8.55 5.46
C THR A 285 -19.94 8.76 4.76
N MET A 286 -18.90 8.16 5.30
CA MET A 286 -17.55 8.18 4.75
C MET A 286 -17.06 6.76 4.51
N ASP A 287 -16.53 6.51 3.31
CA ASP A 287 -15.82 5.26 2.98
C ASP A 287 -14.30 5.48 3.08
N PHE A 288 -13.68 4.89 4.07
CA PHE A 288 -12.22 4.93 4.22
C PHE A 288 -11.66 3.51 4.43
N LEU A 289 -10.62 3.14 3.69
CA LEU A 289 -9.97 1.82 3.76
C LEU A 289 -10.94 0.63 3.61
N SER A 290 -11.93 0.76 2.73
CA SER A 290 -12.97 -0.26 2.51
C SER A 290 -13.95 -0.46 3.69
N VAL A 291 -13.99 0.49 4.61
CA VAL A 291 -14.93 0.56 5.74
C VAL A 291 -15.76 1.83 5.61
N THR A 292 -17.08 1.70 5.81
CA THR A 292 -18.02 2.82 5.90
C THR A 292 -18.19 3.22 7.35
N PHE A 293 -18.12 4.54 7.62
CA PHE A 293 -18.42 5.17 8.90
C PHE A 293 -19.68 6.01 8.78
N ASP A 294 -20.55 5.96 9.77
CA ASP A 294 -21.75 6.80 9.89
C ASP A 294 -21.76 7.68 11.16
N GLY A 295 -20.62 7.77 11.83
CA GLY A 295 -20.41 8.52 13.05
C GLY A 295 -20.70 7.74 14.33
N ASN A 296 -21.51 6.69 14.28
CA ASN A 296 -21.85 5.85 15.43
C ASN A 296 -21.28 4.43 15.29
N MET A 297 -21.30 3.91 14.08
CA MET A 297 -20.86 2.55 13.75
C MET A 297 -19.92 2.57 12.54
N PHE A 298 -19.18 1.50 12.37
CA PHE A 298 -18.37 1.25 11.20
C PHE A 298 -18.49 -0.20 10.74
N TYR A 299 -18.64 -0.39 9.44
CA TYR A 299 -18.95 -1.66 8.82
C TYR A 299 -18.28 -1.77 7.44
N PRO A 300 -18.11 -2.98 6.87
CA PRO A 300 -17.51 -3.13 5.55
C PRO A 300 -18.26 -2.30 4.52
N SER A 301 -17.56 -1.57 3.66
CA SER A 301 -18.20 -0.74 2.64
C SER A 301 -19.00 -1.60 1.64
N PHE A 302 -20.07 -1.02 1.09
CA PHE A 302 -20.91 -1.68 0.10
C PHE A 302 -20.07 -2.21 -1.09
N ALA A 303 -19.12 -1.42 -1.57
CA ALA A 303 -18.22 -1.83 -2.64
C ALA A 303 -17.38 -3.07 -2.27
N ASN A 304 -17.02 -3.21 -1.00
CA ASN A 304 -16.27 -4.37 -0.51
C ASN A 304 -17.15 -5.62 -0.42
N VAL A 305 -18.39 -5.49 0.05
CA VAL A 305 -19.39 -6.59 0.08
C VAL A 305 -19.67 -7.07 -1.34
N GLU A 306 -19.90 -6.17 -2.29
CA GLU A 306 -20.10 -6.54 -3.70
C GLU A 306 -18.86 -7.23 -4.31
N ARG A 307 -17.66 -6.82 -3.90
CA ARG A 307 -16.43 -7.51 -4.31
C ARG A 307 -16.36 -8.95 -3.77
N LEU A 308 -16.79 -9.20 -2.53
CA LEU A 308 -16.93 -10.54 -1.98
C LEU A 308 -17.92 -11.37 -2.79
N LYS A 309 -19.14 -10.83 -3.04
CA LYS A 309 -20.17 -11.49 -3.85
C LYS A 309 -19.65 -11.84 -5.25
N ASN A 310 -18.91 -10.94 -5.90
CA ASN A 310 -18.31 -11.21 -7.21
C ASN A 310 -17.30 -12.36 -7.14
N LYS A 311 -16.42 -12.40 -6.13
CA LYS A 311 -15.48 -13.50 -5.92
C LYS A 311 -16.19 -14.85 -5.71
N ILE A 312 -17.32 -14.85 -5.00
CA ILE A 312 -18.13 -16.06 -4.80
C ILE A 312 -18.80 -16.45 -6.12
N ARG A 313 -19.35 -15.49 -6.87
CA ARG A 313 -19.96 -15.74 -8.19
C ARG A 313 -18.93 -16.34 -9.17
N ASP A 314 -17.70 -15.84 -9.18
CA ASP A 314 -16.62 -16.36 -10.04
C ASP A 314 -16.28 -17.81 -9.68
N VAL A 315 -16.24 -18.16 -8.40
CA VAL A 315 -16.05 -19.54 -7.93
C VAL A 315 -17.20 -20.43 -8.42
N CYS A 316 -18.45 -19.98 -8.33
CA CYS A 316 -19.63 -20.71 -8.72
C CYS A 316 -19.79 -20.86 -10.25
N ASN A 317 -19.33 -19.88 -11.03
CA ASN A 317 -19.43 -19.85 -12.49
C ASN A 317 -18.12 -20.20 -13.20
N GLY A 318 -17.06 -20.57 -12.47
CA GLY A 318 -15.76 -20.92 -13.02
C GLY A 318 -15.83 -22.02 -14.07
N LYS A 319 -14.86 -22.02 -15.00
CA LYS A 319 -14.74 -23.03 -16.08
C LYS A 319 -14.41 -24.44 -15.57
N ASP A 320 -13.85 -24.51 -14.36
CA ASP A 320 -13.48 -25.77 -13.73
C ASP A 320 -14.72 -26.45 -13.15
N LYS A 321 -14.97 -27.69 -13.55
CA LYS A 321 -16.02 -28.52 -12.96
C LYS A 321 -15.54 -29.02 -11.59
N TYR A 322 -15.93 -28.30 -10.53
CA TYR A 322 -15.65 -28.75 -9.17
C TYR A 322 -16.69 -29.79 -8.73
N CYS A 323 -16.25 -30.76 -7.92
CA CYS A 323 -17.19 -31.53 -7.10
C CYS A 323 -17.78 -30.60 -6.01
N VAL A 324 -18.95 -30.95 -5.49
CA VAL A 324 -19.69 -30.14 -4.51
C VAL A 324 -18.80 -29.79 -3.29
N SER A 325 -18.05 -30.73 -2.78
CA SER A 325 -17.16 -30.52 -1.63
C SER A 325 -16.09 -29.47 -1.92
N THR A 326 -15.45 -29.52 -3.09
CA THR A 326 -14.45 -28.53 -3.51
C THR A 326 -15.07 -27.15 -3.69
N LEU A 327 -16.29 -27.05 -4.24
CA LEU A 327 -17.02 -25.79 -4.37
C LEU A 327 -17.27 -25.16 -3.01
N LEU A 328 -17.78 -25.94 -2.04
CA LEU A 328 -18.05 -25.47 -0.69
C LEU A 328 -16.76 -24.98 0.02
N ILE A 329 -15.66 -25.74 -0.11
CA ILE A 329 -14.35 -25.35 0.45
C ILE A 329 -13.87 -24.02 -0.15
N LYS A 330 -14.00 -23.84 -1.47
CA LYS A 330 -13.59 -22.58 -2.13
C LYS A 330 -14.42 -21.39 -1.68
N ILE A 331 -15.75 -21.54 -1.54
CA ILE A 331 -16.62 -20.50 -1.01
C ILE A 331 -16.26 -20.18 0.44
N LYS A 332 -16.10 -21.21 1.27
CA LYS A 332 -15.68 -21.06 2.67
C LYS A 332 -14.38 -20.26 2.78
N ASN A 333 -13.36 -20.60 1.99
CA ASN A 333 -12.08 -19.91 2.01
C ASN A 333 -12.22 -18.40 1.64
N LYS A 334 -13.17 -18.04 0.74
CA LYS A 334 -13.43 -16.63 0.41
C LYS A 334 -14.11 -15.90 1.56
N LEU A 335 -15.05 -16.57 2.23
CA LEU A 335 -15.74 -16.02 3.42
C LEU A 335 -14.77 -15.86 4.59
N ASP A 336 -14.03 -16.92 4.92
CA ASP A 336 -13.08 -16.89 6.04
C ASP A 336 -12.05 -15.76 5.86
N GLY A 337 -11.53 -15.60 4.64
CA GLY A 337 -10.61 -14.52 4.32
C GLY A 337 -11.25 -13.13 4.46
N TRP A 338 -12.51 -12.98 4.09
CA TRP A 338 -13.24 -11.72 4.24
C TRP A 338 -13.58 -11.44 5.70
N VAL A 339 -14.10 -12.42 6.44
CA VAL A 339 -14.36 -12.30 7.88
C VAL A 339 -13.07 -11.93 8.63
N SER A 340 -11.96 -12.62 8.33
CA SER A 340 -10.66 -12.32 8.95
C SER A 340 -10.16 -10.91 8.64
N ALA A 341 -10.51 -10.34 7.50
CA ALA A 341 -10.13 -8.98 7.12
C ALA A 341 -10.98 -7.90 7.81
N PHE A 342 -12.23 -8.22 8.19
CA PHE A 342 -13.21 -7.24 8.68
C PHE A 342 -13.80 -7.58 10.06
N TYR A 343 -13.27 -8.57 10.79
CA TYR A 343 -13.82 -9.06 12.08
C TYR A 343 -13.96 -7.97 13.15
N TYR A 344 -13.21 -6.88 13.02
CA TYR A 344 -13.22 -5.73 13.94
C TYR A 344 -14.30 -4.70 13.60
N THR A 345 -15.08 -4.92 12.53
CA THR A 345 -16.21 -4.07 12.09
C THR A 345 -17.54 -4.76 12.33
N ASP A 346 -18.65 -4.06 12.17
CA ASP A 346 -20.00 -4.69 12.21
C ASP A 346 -20.27 -5.48 10.92
N ILE A 347 -19.69 -6.69 10.83
CA ILE A 347 -19.94 -7.62 9.72
C ILE A 347 -21.34 -8.25 9.77
N GLN A 348 -21.99 -8.27 10.95
CA GLN A 348 -23.30 -8.90 11.12
C GLN A 348 -24.38 -8.19 10.33
N ARG A 349 -24.21 -6.89 10.08
CA ARG A 349 -25.08 -6.08 9.24
C ARG A 349 -25.38 -6.72 7.87
N TYR A 350 -24.43 -7.44 7.30
CA TYR A 350 -24.54 -8.07 5.98
C TYR A 350 -24.77 -9.58 6.01
N SER A 351 -24.84 -10.22 7.18
CA SER A 351 -24.89 -11.68 7.30
C SER A 351 -26.06 -12.29 6.52
N SER A 352 -27.27 -11.83 6.74
CA SER A 352 -28.48 -12.33 6.05
C SER A 352 -28.42 -12.13 4.53
N GLU A 353 -27.90 -11.00 4.08
CA GLU A 353 -27.75 -10.69 2.65
C GLU A 353 -26.70 -11.59 1.98
N ILE A 354 -25.57 -11.81 2.63
CA ILE A 354 -24.50 -12.68 2.14
C ILE A 354 -24.98 -14.13 2.11
N ASP A 355 -25.65 -14.60 3.16
CA ASP A 355 -26.17 -15.97 3.24
C ASP A 355 -27.22 -16.23 2.15
N ALA A 356 -28.16 -15.32 1.94
CA ALA A 356 -29.15 -15.43 0.87
C ALA A 356 -28.47 -15.47 -0.52
N PHE A 357 -27.44 -14.63 -0.72
CA PHE A 357 -26.67 -14.63 -1.95
C PHE A 357 -25.92 -15.95 -2.19
N ILE A 358 -25.25 -16.49 -1.17
CA ILE A 358 -24.51 -17.76 -1.25
C ILE A 358 -25.47 -18.90 -1.57
N ASN A 359 -26.59 -19.00 -0.84
CA ASN A 359 -27.58 -20.04 -1.06
C ASN A 359 -28.10 -20.04 -2.51
N ARG A 360 -28.37 -18.84 -3.06
CA ARG A 360 -28.78 -18.69 -4.46
C ARG A 360 -27.69 -19.15 -5.42
N GLN A 361 -26.42 -18.77 -5.20
CA GLN A 361 -25.31 -19.17 -6.07
C GLN A 361 -25.07 -20.68 -6.01
N LEU A 362 -25.15 -21.28 -4.84
CA LEU A 362 -25.05 -22.73 -4.65
C LEU A 362 -26.17 -23.45 -5.38
N TYR A 363 -27.43 -23.04 -5.21
CA TYR A 363 -28.58 -23.63 -5.92
C TYR A 363 -28.36 -23.62 -7.44
N LEU A 364 -27.97 -22.47 -8.01
CA LEU A 364 -27.70 -22.33 -9.44
C LEU A 364 -26.53 -23.22 -9.91
N SER A 365 -25.51 -23.41 -9.09
CA SER A 365 -24.37 -24.27 -9.41
C SER A 365 -24.72 -25.74 -9.34
N LEU A 366 -25.49 -26.15 -8.33
CA LEU A 366 -25.95 -27.54 -8.17
C LEU A 366 -26.91 -27.94 -9.31
N ALA A 367 -27.85 -27.06 -9.69
CA ALA A 367 -28.71 -27.28 -10.83
C ALA A 367 -27.95 -27.51 -12.15
N LYS A 368 -26.82 -26.77 -12.37
CA LYS A 368 -25.93 -26.98 -13.53
C LYS A 368 -25.18 -28.32 -13.47
N MET A 369 -25.03 -28.90 -12.29
CA MET A 369 -24.37 -30.20 -12.05
C MET A 369 -25.35 -31.37 -12.13
N GLY A 370 -26.65 -31.11 -12.34
CA GLY A 370 -27.70 -32.14 -12.45
C GLY A 370 -28.26 -32.59 -11.07
N TRP A 371 -28.17 -31.76 -10.06
CA TRP A 371 -28.72 -31.97 -8.73
C TRP A 371 -30.06 -31.23 -8.57
#